data_ed33bd56c79546b6087dc0de67af488a
#
_entry.id   ed33bd56c79546b6087dc0de67af488a
#
_cell.length_a   1.000
_cell.length_b   1.000
_cell.length_c   1.000
_cell.angle_alpha   90.00
_cell.angle_beta   90.00
_cell.angle_gamma   90.00
#
_symmetry.space_group_name_H-M   'P 1'
#
loop_
_entity.id
_entity.type
_entity.pdbx_description
1 polymer ?
#
loop_
_entity_poly.entity_id
_entity_poly.type
_entity_poly.pdbx_seq_one_letter_code
_entity_poly.pdbx_strand_id
1 'polypeptide(L)'
;MSISILLAEKIAQLFLILLMGYLVVRVGLLKPEDSRVLSVIMVYLVMPCMILNAFQIDNTPEVRTGIAYSFVVAGIMHLLFLALTALLKKPLKLDVIERCAVIYSNASALVIPLLEATLGSEYVVYSCGFIIVQLVLLWTHCCTVLRGDKGIDLKKIVTNLNLIAIVAAALLFALHITLPAGLVTTISSVGNMIGLLGMLLAGMAIASSPLKKLVLTPRYYLTVFLRLILYPMVTLGLLWLLKAQTWIPDGKAILMTVFLSGITPVCSALNSMVQLYDRDMEESGALYVLTTLLSIVTMPLVIAVFERVM
;
A
#
# COMPACT_ATOMS: atom_id res chain seq x y z
N MET A 1 23.42 -2.30 -11.72
CA MET A 1 22.24 -1.51 -12.10
C MET A 1 21.79 -0.77 -10.85
N SER A 2 21.41 0.51 -10.91
CA SER A 2 20.86 1.18 -9.73
C SER A 2 19.49 0.58 -9.39
N ILE A 3 19.14 0.55 -8.09
CA ILE A 3 17.83 0.06 -7.62
C ILE A 3 16.70 0.80 -8.34
N SER A 4 16.88 2.10 -8.61
CA SER A 4 15.91 2.93 -9.33
C SER A 4 15.60 2.41 -10.74
N ILE A 5 16.58 1.90 -11.49
CA ILE A 5 16.37 1.33 -12.85
C ILE A 5 15.63 0.02 -12.76
N LEU A 6 16.03 -0.86 -11.83
CA LEU A 6 15.36 -2.14 -11.61
C LEU A 6 13.91 -1.92 -11.16
N LEU A 7 13.68 -0.92 -10.31
CA LEU A 7 12.35 -0.51 -9.88
C LEU A 7 11.49 -0.03 -11.07
N ALA A 8 12.06 0.81 -11.94
CA ALA A 8 11.35 1.32 -13.12
C ALA A 8 10.95 0.18 -14.07
N GLU A 9 11.82 -0.80 -14.29
CA GLU A 9 11.53 -1.99 -15.10
C GLU A 9 10.38 -2.81 -14.50
N LYS A 10 10.40 -3.04 -13.18
CA LYS A 10 9.33 -3.78 -12.48
C LYS A 10 8.02 -3.02 -12.47
N ILE A 11 8.03 -1.71 -12.27
CA ILE A 11 6.83 -0.90 -12.41
C ILE A 11 6.27 -0.98 -13.82
N ALA A 12 7.11 -0.96 -14.85
CA ALA A 12 6.66 -1.13 -16.24
C ALA A 12 6.00 -2.51 -16.47
N GLN A 13 6.57 -3.60 -15.91
CA GLN A 13 5.96 -4.94 -15.97
C GLN A 13 4.59 -4.97 -15.28
N LEU A 14 4.47 -4.40 -14.08
CA LEU A 14 3.20 -4.32 -13.38
C LEU A 14 2.17 -3.49 -14.16
N PHE A 15 2.63 -2.44 -14.85
CA PHE A 15 1.77 -1.64 -15.71
C PHE A 15 1.25 -2.40 -16.93
N LEU A 16 2.03 -3.30 -17.52
CA LEU A 16 1.55 -4.18 -18.60
C LEU A 16 0.41 -5.08 -18.09
N ILE A 17 0.50 -5.59 -16.86
CA ILE A 17 -0.58 -6.37 -16.24
C ILE A 17 -1.83 -5.50 -16.02
N LEU A 18 -1.64 -4.25 -15.58
CA LEU A 18 -2.72 -3.27 -15.47
C LEU A 18 -3.40 -3.03 -16.83
N LEU A 19 -2.60 -2.89 -17.90
CA LEU A 19 -3.12 -2.75 -19.27
C LEU A 19 -3.92 -3.97 -19.71
N MET A 20 -3.51 -5.20 -19.34
CA MET A 20 -4.31 -6.39 -19.59
C MET A 20 -5.68 -6.31 -18.89
N GLY A 21 -5.72 -5.91 -17.62
CA GLY A 21 -6.97 -5.69 -16.88
C GLY A 21 -7.88 -4.64 -17.54
N TYR A 22 -7.31 -3.55 -18.04
CA TYR A 22 -8.01 -2.53 -18.81
C TYR A 22 -8.61 -3.11 -20.11
N LEU A 23 -7.80 -3.84 -20.88
CA LEU A 23 -8.21 -4.40 -22.17
C LEU A 23 -9.32 -5.43 -22.03
N VAL A 24 -9.25 -6.33 -21.03
CA VAL A 24 -10.26 -7.37 -20.79
C VAL A 24 -11.67 -6.78 -20.60
N VAL A 25 -11.77 -5.62 -19.95
CA VAL A 25 -13.05 -4.89 -19.81
C VAL A 25 -13.41 -4.16 -21.09
N ARG A 26 -12.44 -3.51 -21.75
CA ARG A 26 -12.70 -2.72 -22.97
C ARG A 26 -13.14 -3.55 -24.17
N VAL A 27 -12.63 -4.78 -24.29
CA VAL A 27 -13.06 -5.72 -25.34
C VAL A 27 -14.36 -6.48 -24.98
N GLY A 28 -14.91 -6.25 -23.77
CA GLY A 28 -16.17 -6.83 -23.34
C GLY A 28 -16.12 -8.28 -22.87
N LEU A 29 -14.91 -8.82 -22.59
CA LEU A 29 -14.75 -10.16 -22.01
C LEU A 29 -15.19 -10.21 -20.55
N LEU A 30 -14.94 -9.15 -19.79
CA LEU A 30 -15.42 -8.96 -18.43
C LEU A 30 -16.17 -7.63 -18.30
N LYS A 31 -17.13 -7.61 -17.40
CA LYS A 31 -17.83 -6.38 -17.01
C LYS A 31 -17.11 -5.70 -15.85
N PRO A 32 -17.27 -4.38 -15.64
CA PRO A 32 -16.74 -3.69 -14.49
C PRO A 32 -17.09 -4.33 -13.14
N GLU A 33 -18.32 -4.85 -13.03
CA GLU A 33 -18.87 -5.49 -11.82
C GLU A 33 -18.13 -6.78 -11.44
N ASP A 34 -17.53 -7.48 -12.42
CA ASP A 34 -16.79 -8.73 -12.19
C ASP A 34 -15.52 -8.50 -11.38
N SER A 35 -15.03 -7.24 -11.32
CA SER A 35 -13.92 -6.84 -10.42
C SER A 35 -14.21 -7.16 -8.96
N ARG A 36 -15.49 -7.20 -8.55
CA ARG A 36 -15.89 -7.53 -7.18
C ARG A 36 -15.46 -8.94 -6.79
N VAL A 37 -15.59 -9.91 -7.68
CA VAL A 37 -15.19 -11.32 -7.42
C VAL A 37 -13.67 -11.39 -7.19
N LEU A 38 -12.89 -10.75 -8.06
CA LEU A 38 -11.43 -10.69 -7.92
C LEU A 38 -11.02 -9.97 -6.63
N SER A 39 -11.72 -8.89 -6.27
CA SER A 39 -11.47 -8.16 -5.02
C SER A 39 -11.73 -9.03 -3.79
N VAL A 40 -12.79 -9.83 -3.79
CA VAL A 40 -13.10 -10.78 -2.70
C VAL A 40 -11.99 -11.83 -2.58
N ILE A 41 -11.57 -12.43 -3.69
CA ILE A 41 -10.46 -13.40 -3.71
C ILE A 41 -9.18 -12.75 -3.15
N MET A 42 -8.86 -11.55 -3.61
CA MET A 42 -7.66 -10.82 -3.17
C MET A 42 -7.69 -10.55 -1.66
N VAL A 43 -8.79 -10.02 -1.13
CA VAL A 43 -8.89 -9.59 0.27
C VAL A 43 -9.01 -10.77 1.24
N TYR A 44 -9.78 -11.80 0.89
CA TYR A 44 -10.13 -12.90 1.81
C TYR A 44 -9.29 -14.18 1.63
N LEU A 45 -8.55 -14.29 0.53
CA LEU A 45 -7.72 -15.47 0.28
C LEU A 45 -6.24 -15.08 0.08
N VAL A 46 -5.96 -14.19 -0.86
CA VAL A 46 -4.58 -13.89 -1.27
C VAL A 46 -3.84 -13.07 -0.21
N MET A 47 -4.45 -12.01 0.32
CA MET A 47 -3.81 -11.18 1.36
C MET A 47 -3.50 -11.94 2.65
N PRO A 48 -4.40 -12.75 3.24
CA PRO A 48 -4.06 -13.57 4.40
C PRO A 48 -2.91 -14.56 4.13
N CYS A 49 -2.90 -15.21 2.96
CA CYS A 49 -1.83 -16.11 2.57
C CYS A 49 -0.50 -15.38 2.43
N MET A 50 -0.50 -14.21 1.79
CA MET A 50 0.70 -13.36 1.65
C MET A 50 1.24 -12.95 3.02
N ILE A 51 0.38 -12.52 3.94
CA ILE A 51 0.76 -12.14 5.30
C ILE A 51 1.39 -13.33 6.03
N LEU A 52 0.74 -14.50 6.01
CA LEU A 52 1.28 -15.71 6.63
C LEU A 52 2.64 -16.10 6.03
N ASN A 53 2.78 -16.02 4.70
CA ASN A 53 4.02 -16.34 4.01
C ASN A 53 5.17 -15.40 4.38
N ALA A 54 4.90 -14.10 4.52
CA ALA A 54 5.91 -13.09 4.87
C ALA A 54 6.58 -13.34 6.24
N PHE A 55 5.90 -14.02 7.17
CA PHE A 55 6.44 -14.38 8.48
C PHE A 55 7.08 -15.78 8.53
N GLN A 56 7.11 -16.54 7.40
CA GLN A 56 7.80 -17.84 7.33
C GLN A 56 9.28 -17.65 7.03
N ILE A 57 9.96 -16.89 7.88
CA ILE A 57 11.40 -16.60 7.84
C ILE A 57 12.04 -16.96 9.18
N ASP A 58 13.36 -17.10 9.19
CA ASP A 58 14.10 -17.41 10.39
C ASP A 58 13.96 -16.30 11.45
N ASN A 59 13.58 -16.67 12.65
CA ASN A 59 13.40 -15.76 13.77
C ASN A 59 14.75 -15.48 14.44
N THR A 60 15.60 -14.69 13.77
CA THR A 60 16.88 -14.23 14.33
C THR A 60 16.71 -12.91 15.10
N PRO A 61 17.68 -12.56 16.00
CA PRO A 61 17.68 -11.27 16.68
C PRO A 61 17.66 -10.08 15.70
N GLU A 62 18.36 -10.20 14.58
CA GLU A 62 18.45 -9.19 13.52
C GLU A 62 17.10 -8.96 12.88
N VAL A 63 16.40 -10.04 12.52
CA VAL A 63 15.05 -9.98 11.91
C VAL A 63 14.05 -9.36 12.89
N ARG A 64 14.09 -9.75 14.18
CA ARG A 64 13.21 -9.12 15.20
C ARG A 64 13.49 -7.63 15.36
N THR A 65 14.76 -7.24 15.39
CA THR A 65 15.16 -5.83 15.45
C THR A 65 14.68 -5.06 14.22
N GLY A 66 14.84 -5.64 13.03
CA GLY A 66 14.37 -5.05 11.78
C GLY A 66 12.83 -4.91 11.72
N ILE A 67 12.08 -5.91 12.20
CA ILE A 67 10.62 -5.81 12.32
C ILE A 67 10.22 -4.71 13.30
N ALA A 68 10.82 -4.67 14.50
CA ALA A 68 10.54 -3.61 15.47
C ALA A 68 10.85 -2.22 14.91
N TYR A 69 11.99 -2.09 14.23
CA TYR A 69 12.38 -0.87 13.54
C TYR A 69 11.37 -0.46 12.47
N SER A 70 10.89 -1.41 11.65
CA SER A 70 9.90 -1.14 10.61
C SER A 70 8.58 -0.61 11.19
N PHE A 71 8.13 -1.11 12.35
CA PHE A 71 6.98 -0.58 13.07
C PHE A 71 7.19 0.84 13.57
N VAL A 72 8.36 1.15 14.14
CA VAL A 72 8.69 2.49 14.63
C VAL A 72 8.69 3.49 13.48
N VAL A 73 9.39 3.16 12.38
CA VAL A 73 9.44 4.02 11.19
C VAL A 73 8.05 4.20 10.58
N ALA A 74 7.27 3.12 10.45
CA ALA A 74 5.90 3.17 9.96
C ALA A 74 5.01 4.06 10.83
N GLY A 75 5.15 3.98 12.15
CA GLY A 75 4.47 4.85 13.11
C GLY A 75 4.82 6.33 12.90
N ILE A 76 6.10 6.65 12.78
CA ILE A 76 6.59 8.01 12.50
C ILE A 76 6.00 8.53 11.18
N MET A 77 6.03 7.73 10.11
CA MET A 77 5.49 8.10 8.81
C MET A 77 3.99 8.39 8.86
N HIS A 78 3.21 7.51 9.50
CA HIS A 78 1.76 7.71 9.61
C HIS A 78 1.40 8.90 10.50
N LEU A 79 2.12 9.13 11.60
CA LEU A 79 1.96 10.32 12.42
C LEU A 79 2.25 11.60 11.63
N LEU A 80 3.30 11.58 10.80
CA LEU A 80 3.60 12.68 9.89
C LEU A 80 2.48 12.90 8.87
N PHE A 81 1.96 11.83 8.24
CA PHE A 81 0.86 11.93 7.26
C PHE A 81 -0.39 12.52 7.92
N LEU A 82 -0.73 12.07 9.11
CA LEU A 82 -1.86 12.60 9.90
C LEU A 82 -1.64 14.08 10.25
N ALA A 83 -0.45 14.46 10.70
CA ALA A 83 -0.10 15.82 11.06
C ALA A 83 -0.13 16.76 9.84
N LEU A 84 0.46 16.35 8.71
CA LEU A 84 0.41 17.11 7.44
C LEU A 84 -1.02 17.29 6.96
N THR A 85 -1.83 16.22 7.02
CA THR A 85 -3.25 16.31 6.64
C THR A 85 -4.01 17.25 7.57
N ALA A 86 -3.77 17.21 8.88
CA ALA A 86 -4.40 18.11 9.84
C ALA A 86 -4.03 19.57 9.58
N LEU A 87 -2.79 19.84 9.19
CA LEU A 87 -2.29 21.17 8.84
C LEU A 87 -2.87 21.68 7.52
N LEU A 88 -2.89 20.81 6.49
CA LEU A 88 -3.24 21.18 5.11
C LEU A 88 -4.75 21.15 4.83
N LYS A 89 -5.55 20.42 5.61
CA LYS A 89 -6.99 20.25 5.34
C LYS A 89 -7.78 21.56 5.25
N LYS A 90 -7.47 22.55 6.09
CA LYS A 90 -8.17 23.85 6.09
C LYS A 90 -7.69 24.76 4.96
N PRO A 91 -6.37 25.07 4.82
CA PRO A 91 -5.90 25.98 3.79
C PRO A 91 -6.15 25.46 2.38
N LEU A 92 -6.04 24.15 2.15
CA LEU A 92 -6.30 23.52 0.86
C LEU A 92 -7.74 23.06 0.67
N LYS A 93 -8.60 23.23 1.68
CA LYS A 93 -10.01 22.82 1.68
C LYS A 93 -10.18 21.35 1.28
N LEU A 94 -9.30 20.46 1.82
CA LEU A 94 -9.36 19.04 1.50
C LEU A 94 -10.66 18.44 2.04
N ASP A 95 -11.41 17.77 1.17
CA ASP A 95 -12.60 17.04 1.58
C ASP A 95 -12.26 15.74 2.30
N VAL A 96 -13.27 14.94 2.61
CA VAL A 96 -13.14 13.71 3.38
C VAL A 96 -12.35 12.64 2.62
N ILE A 97 -12.59 12.49 1.31
CA ILE A 97 -11.96 11.49 0.45
C ILE A 97 -10.51 11.86 0.18
N GLU A 98 -10.25 13.12 -0.17
CA GLU A 98 -8.90 13.65 -0.40
C GLU A 98 -8.00 13.46 0.85
N ARG A 99 -8.54 13.74 2.07
CA ARG A 99 -7.80 13.51 3.32
C ARG A 99 -7.42 12.05 3.52
N CYS A 100 -8.30 11.13 3.20
CA CYS A 100 -7.99 9.70 3.27
C CYS A 100 -7.01 9.30 2.16
N ALA A 101 -7.19 9.81 0.95
CA ALA A 101 -6.35 9.50 -0.21
C ALA A 101 -4.87 9.90 -0.01
N VAL A 102 -4.60 11.03 0.66
CA VAL A 102 -3.21 11.47 0.91
C VAL A 102 -2.52 10.68 2.03
N ILE A 103 -3.27 10.00 2.91
CA ILE A 103 -2.73 9.22 4.04
C ILE A 103 -2.52 7.76 3.63
N TYR A 104 -3.52 7.10 3.03
CA TYR A 104 -3.56 5.66 2.86
C TYR A 104 -3.01 5.21 1.52
N SER A 105 -1.96 4.38 1.58
CA SER A 105 -1.19 3.90 0.44
C SER A 105 -1.60 2.50 -0.02
N ASN A 106 -1.32 2.16 -1.27
CA ASN A 106 -1.52 0.82 -1.83
C ASN A 106 -0.32 -0.10 -1.54
N ALA A 107 0.12 -0.11 -0.27
CA ALA A 107 1.33 -0.78 0.15
C ALA A 107 1.34 -2.29 -0.14
N SER A 108 0.24 -3.01 0.10
CA SER A 108 0.21 -4.47 -0.05
C SER A 108 0.24 -4.93 -1.51
N ALA A 109 -0.55 -4.32 -2.38
CA ALA A 109 -0.68 -4.80 -3.76
C ALA A 109 0.50 -4.42 -4.66
N LEU A 110 1.14 -3.27 -4.41
CA LEU A 110 2.20 -2.75 -5.28
C LEU A 110 3.61 -3.00 -4.73
N VAL A 111 3.80 -2.86 -3.41
CA VAL A 111 5.15 -2.88 -2.81
C VAL A 111 5.75 -4.26 -2.79
N ILE A 112 4.98 -5.30 -2.47
CA ILE A 112 5.52 -6.64 -2.31
C ILE A 112 6.19 -7.14 -3.58
N PRO A 113 5.56 -7.11 -4.77
CA PRO A 113 6.23 -7.47 -6.01
C PRO A 113 7.47 -6.61 -6.33
N LEU A 114 7.45 -5.33 -5.92
CA LEU A 114 8.60 -4.45 -6.10
C LEU A 114 9.76 -4.85 -5.18
N LEU A 115 9.49 -5.16 -3.91
CA LEU A 115 10.51 -5.58 -2.95
C LEU A 115 11.18 -6.90 -3.37
N GLU A 116 10.38 -7.91 -3.72
CA GLU A 116 10.88 -9.20 -4.19
C GLU A 116 11.82 -9.05 -5.38
N ALA A 117 11.52 -8.11 -6.25
CA ALA A 117 12.29 -7.86 -7.45
C ALA A 117 13.53 -6.98 -7.26
N THR A 118 13.57 -6.14 -6.21
CA THR A 118 14.60 -5.10 -6.04
C THR A 118 15.52 -5.36 -4.86
N LEU A 119 14.98 -5.74 -3.72
CA LEU A 119 15.72 -5.95 -2.47
C LEU A 119 15.83 -7.44 -2.11
N GLY A 120 14.86 -8.25 -2.50
CA GLY A 120 14.77 -9.67 -2.17
C GLY A 120 13.53 -9.98 -1.34
N SER A 121 13.13 -11.27 -1.37
CA SER A 121 11.93 -11.74 -0.65
C SER A 121 12.06 -11.61 0.88
N GLU A 122 13.28 -11.64 1.41
CA GLU A 122 13.59 -11.47 2.83
C GLU A 122 13.20 -10.09 3.36
N TYR A 123 13.15 -9.05 2.52
CA TYR A 123 12.74 -7.71 2.92
C TYR A 123 11.23 -7.52 2.99
N VAL A 124 10.45 -8.43 2.41
CA VAL A 124 8.97 -8.35 2.41
C VAL A 124 8.40 -8.30 3.82
N VAL A 125 8.99 -9.05 4.77
CA VAL A 125 8.54 -9.05 6.17
C VAL A 125 8.56 -7.65 6.80
N TYR A 126 9.52 -6.82 6.45
CA TYR A 126 9.63 -5.46 7.00
C TYR A 126 8.55 -4.51 6.46
N SER A 127 7.96 -4.81 5.29
CA SER A 127 6.78 -4.06 4.81
C SER A 127 5.54 -4.31 5.66
N CYS A 128 5.47 -5.45 6.36
CA CYS A 128 4.36 -5.77 7.26
C CYS A 128 4.22 -4.74 8.38
N GLY A 129 5.32 -4.17 8.89
CA GLY A 129 5.25 -3.09 9.89
C GLY A 129 4.41 -1.91 9.40
N PHE A 130 4.63 -1.46 8.17
CA PHE A 130 3.83 -0.39 7.55
C PHE A 130 2.39 -0.82 7.30
N ILE A 131 2.19 -2.00 6.70
CA ILE A 131 0.86 -2.54 6.36
C ILE A 131 -0.01 -2.68 7.61
N ILE A 132 0.55 -3.17 8.72
CA ILE A 132 -0.17 -3.33 9.99
C ILE A 132 -0.60 -1.99 10.56
N VAL A 133 0.32 -1.04 10.68
CA VAL A 133 0.02 0.31 11.20
C VAL A 133 -1.05 0.98 10.33
N GLN A 134 -0.90 0.89 9.00
CA GLN A 134 -1.89 1.42 8.07
C GLN A 134 -3.24 0.74 8.21
N LEU A 135 -3.28 -0.60 8.36
CA LEU A 135 -4.53 -1.34 8.49
C LEU A 135 -5.30 -0.92 9.75
N VAL A 136 -4.62 -0.80 10.88
CA VAL A 136 -5.23 -0.30 12.12
C VAL A 136 -5.81 1.11 11.91
N LEU A 137 -5.04 2.02 11.29
CA LEU A 137 -5.50 3.38 11.02
C LEU A 137 -6.63 3.42 9.98
N LEU A 138 -6.62 2.53 9.00
CA LEU A 138 -7.69 2.44 8.00
C LEU A 138 -9.03 2.11 8.68
N TRP A 139 -9.05 1.13 9.57
CA TRP A 139 -10.27 0.69 10.26
C TRP A 139 -10.66 1.59 11.46
N THR A 140 -9.76 2.42 11.95
CA THR A 140 -10.04 3.40 13.01
C THR A 140 -10.26 4.81 12.46
N HIS A 141 -9.18 5.48 12.04
CA HIS A 141 -9.21 6.87 11.60
C HIS A 141 -9.95 7.05 10.27
N CYS A 142 -9.66 6.24 9.23
CA CYS A 142 -10.32 6.41 7.93
C CYS A 142 -11.83 6.19 8.03
N CYS A 143 -12.26 5.10 8.69
CA CYS A 143 -13.68 4.84 8.93
C CYS A 143 -14.36 5.98 9.67
N THR A 144 -13.73 6.52 10.72
CA THR A 144 -14.26 7.65 11.50
C THR A 144 -14.40 8.91 10.65
N VAL A 145 -13.40 9.20 9.82
CA VAL A 145 -13.39 10.36 8.93
C VAL A 145 -14.46 10.24 7.85
N LEU A 146 -14.61 9.06 7.23
CA LEU A 146 -15.62 8.80 6.18
C LEU A 146 -17.04 8.81 6.75
N ARG A 147 -17.24 8.23 7.93
CA ARG A 147 -18.56 8.18 8.60
C ARG A 147 -19.01 9.55 9.06
N GLY A 148 -18.07 10.39 9.50
CA GLY A 148 -18.36 11.72 10.06
C GLY A 148 -18.79 11.71 11.53
N ASP A 149 -18.77 10.55 12.20
CA ASP A 149 -19.03 10.38 13.62
C ASP A 149 -17.75 9.95 14.39
N LYS A 150 -17.81 9.95 15.72
CA LYS A 150 -16.64 9.67 16.57
C LYS A 150 -16.56 8.23 17.06
N GLY A 151 -17.35 7.32 16.52
CA GLY A 151 -17.39 5.93 16.99
C GLY A 151 -16.32 5.04 16.35
N ILE A 152 -15.49 4.37 17.16
CA ILE A 152 -14.59 3.30 16.69
C ILE A 152 -15.33 1.98 16.76
N ASP A 153 -15.45 1.27 15.63
CA ASP A 153 -16.07 -0.06 15.59
C ASP A 153 -14.99 -1.13 15.85
N LEU A 154 -14.70 -1.35 17.13
CA LEU A 154 -13.72 -2.36 17.57
C LEU A 154 -14.05 -3.75 17.05
N LYS A 155 -15.33 -4.10 16.92
CA LYS A 155 -15.74 -5.43 16.43
C LYS A 155 -15.26 -5.64 14.98
N LYS A 156 -15.44 -4.65 14.11
CA LYS A 156 -14.96 -4.73 12.71
C LYS A 156 -13.45 -4.81 12.61
N ILE A 157 -12.73 -4.16 13.53
CA ILE A 157 -11.26 -4.25 13.58
C ILE A 157 -10.84 -5.66 13.94
N VAL A 158 -11.33 -6.19 15.07
CA VAL A 158 -10.91 -7.50 15.61
C VAL A 158 -11.36 -8.67 14.70
N THR A 159 -12.49 -8.53 14.00
CA THR A 159 -12.98 -9.55 13.07
C THR A 159 -12.41 -9.43 11.65
N ASN A 160 -11.52 -8.47 11.41
CA ASN A 160 -10.87 -8.33 10.10
C ASN A 160 -9.93 -9.51 9.84
N LEU A 161 -10.16 -10.26 8.76
CA LEU A 161 -9.41 -11.48 8.45
C LEU A 161 -7.90 -11.21 8.27
N ASN A 162 -7.53 -10.06 7.70
CA ASN A 162 -6.13 -9.70 7.53
C ASN A 162 -5.46 -9.38 8.86
N LEU A 163 -6.17 -8.74 9.80
CA LEU A 163 -5.65 -8.55 11.16
C LEU A 163 -5.50 -9.88 11.90
N ILE A 164 -6.46 -10.79 11.75
CA ILE A 164 -6.36 -12.16 12.31
C ILE A 164 -5.16 -12.89 11.71
N ALA A 165 -4.95 -12.81 10.39
CA ALA A 165 -3.79 -13.40 9.71
C ALA A 165 -2.46 -12.81 10.22
N ILE A 166 -2.40 -11.49 10.46
CA ILE A 166 -1.24 -10.82 11.04
C ILE A 166 -0.93 -11.36 12.45
N VAL A 167 -1.95 -11.42 13.31
CA VAL A 167 -1.78 -11.92 14.68
C VAL A 167 -1.34 -13.39 14.66
N ALA A 168 -1.98 -14.22 13.83
CA ALA A 168 -1.60 -15.63 13.67
C ALA A 168 -0.16 -15.77 13.15
N ALA A 169 0.22 -15.02 12.12
CA ALA A 169 1.56 -15.03 11.55
C ALA A 169 2.62 -14.57 12.57
N ALA A 170 2.33 -13.49 13.31
CA ALA A 170 3.22 -12.99 14.36
C ALA A 170 3.37 -14.00 15.52
N LEU A 171 2.31 -14.70 15.91
CA LEU A 171 2.38 -15.75 16.92
C LEU A 171 3.21 -16.95 16.45
N LEU A 172 3.00 -17.43 15.21
CA LEU A 172 3.81 -18.50 14.63
C LEU A 172 5.30 -18.12 14.64
N PHE A 173 5.61 -16.90 14.19
CA PHE A 173 6.98 -16.36 14.19
C PHE A 173 7.57 -16.28 15.60
N ALA A 174 6.83 -15.70 16.57
CA ALA A 174 7.28 -15.54 17.94
C ALA A 174 7.52 -16.88 18.66
N LEU A 175 6.68 -17.88 18.35
CA LEU A 175 6.78 -19.24 18.92
C LEU A 175 7.76 -20.14 18.15
N HIS A 176 8.43 -19.64 17.11
CA HIS A 176 9.35 -20.41 16.24
C HIS A 176 8.66 -21.62 15.59
N ILE A 177 7.36 -21.50 15.29
CA ILE A 177 6.58 -22.57 14.65
C ILE A 177 6.69 -22.39 13.13
N THR A 178 7.39 -23.29 12.47
CA THR A 178 7.45 -23.40 11.01
C THR A 178 6.29 -24.27 10.52
N LEU A 179 5.61 -23.80 9.47
CA LEU A 179 4.55 -24.60 8.85
C LEU A 179 5.15 -25.75 8.01
N PRO A 180 4.43 -26.87 7.84
CA PRO A 180 4.87 -27.94 6.95
C PRO A 180 5.15 -27.42 5.53
N ALA A 181 6.20 -27.92 4.87
CA ALA A 181 6.67 -27.42 3.58
C ALA A 181 5.57 -27.37 2.50
N GLY A 182 4.69 -28.39 2.42
CA GLY A 182 3.57 -28.39 1.48
C GLY A 182 2.57 -27.24 1.74
N LEU A 183 2.35 -26.89 3.01
CA LEU A 183 1.47 -25.78 3.37
C LEU A 183 2.12 -24.43 3.04
N VAL A 184 3.41 -24.29 3.33
CA VAL A 184 4.18 -23.07 2.96
C VAL A 184 4.14 -22.85 1.46
N THR A 185 4.40 -23.88 0.65
CA THR A 185 4.35 -23.80 -0.82
C THR A 185 2.95 -23.40 -1.31
N THR A 186 1.90 -23.93 -0.72
CA THR A 186 0.51 -23.58 -1.09
C THR A 186 0.20 -22.13 -0.74
N ILE A 187 0.53 -21.70 0.47
CA ILE A 187 0.33 -20.33 0.96
C ILE A 187 1.14 -19.33 0.12
N SER A 188 2.39 -19.66 -0.20
CA SER A 188 3.25 -18.85 -1.06
C SER A 188 2.68 -18.71 -2.46
N SER A 189 2.24 -19.82 -3.08
CA SER A 189 1.65 -19.79 -4.42
C SER A 189 0.41 -18.91 -4.50
N VAL A 190 -0.46 -18.96 -3.48
CA VAL A 190 -1.65 -18.10 -3.41
C VAL A 190 -1.25 -16.65 -3.09
N GLY A 191 -0.35 -16.44 -2.13
CA GLY A 191 0.10 -15.10 -1.73
C GLY A 191 0.74 -14.32 -2.88
N ASN A 192 1.51 -15.00 -3.73
CA ASN A 192 2.19 -14.39 -4.89
C ASN A 192 1.21 -13.89 -5.98
N MET A 193 -0.07 -14.26 -5.92
CA MET A 193 -1.08 -13.69 -6.83
C MET A 193 -1.40 -12.21 -6.53
N ILE A 194 -0.95 -11.65 -5.40
CA ILE A 194 -1.35 -10.31 -4.94
C ILE A 194 -0.99 -9.23 -5.95
N GLY A 195 0.21 -9.26 -6.51
CA GLY A 195 0.67 -8.30 -7.51
C GLY A 195 -0.14 -8.38 -8.81
N LEU A 196 -0.37 -9.58 -9.30
CA LEU A 196 -1.16 -9.84 -10.49
C LEU A 196 -2.61 -9.33 -10.32
N LEU A 197 -3.28 -9.78 -9.27
CA LEU A 197 -4.68 -9.42 -9.02
C LEU A 197 -4.84 -7.92 -8.73
N GLY A 198 -3.91 -7.33 -7.97
CA GLY A 198 -3.93 -5.89 -7.69
C GLY A 198 -3.84 -5.04 -8.95
N MET A 199 -2.96 -5.40 -9.89
CA MET A 199 -2.81 -4.69 -11.15
C MET A 199 -3.95 -4.94 -12.13
N LEU A 200 -4.47 -6.16 -12.22
CA LEU A 200 -5.67 -6.45 -13.01
C LEU A 200 -6.87 -5.61 -12.51
N LEU A 201 -7.11 -5.59 -11.20
CA LEU A 201 -8.17 -4.79 -10.58
C LEU A 201 -8.00 -3.29 -10.86
N ALA A 202 -6.76 -2.78 -10.78
CA ALA A 202 -6.46 -1.39 -11.14
C ALA A 202 -6.82 -1.11 -12.61
N GLY A 203 -6.45 -2.00 -13.52
CA GLY A 203 -6.79 -1.90 -14.95
C GLY A 203 -8.29 -1.91 -15.20
N MET A 204 -9.03 -2.82 -14.56
CA MET A 204 -10.50 -2.89 -14.66
C MET A 204 -11.16 -1.61 -14.14
N ALA A 205 -10.67 -1.05 -13.03
CA ALA A 205 -11.17 0.22 -12.48
C ALA A 205 -10.95 1.38 -13.45
N ILE A 206 -9.79 1.45 -14.10
CA ILE A 206 -9.47 2.45 -15.12
C ILE A 206 -10.42 2.33 -16.31
N ALA A 207 -10.68 1.10 -16.78
CA ALA A 207 -11.57 0.86 -17.92
C ALA A 207 -13.01 1.31 -17.67
N SER A 208 -13.44 1.27 -16.41
CA SER A 208 -14.78 1.67 -15.96
C SER A 208 -14.91 3.18 -15.73
N SER A 209 -13.80 3.90 -15.66
CA SER A 209 -13.77 5.30 -15.28
C SER A 209 -13.94 6.22 -16.49
N PRO A 210 -14.63 7.38 -16.34
CA PRO A 210 -14.76 8.38 -17.39
C PRO A 210 -13.44 9.17 -17.55
N LEU A 211 -12.44 8.58 -18.20
CA LEU A 211 -11.06 9.11 -18.32
C LEU A 211 -11.00 10.60 -18.70
N LYS A 212 -11.90 11.06 -19.58
CA LYS A 212 -11.93 12.46 -20.00
C LYS A 212 -12.23 13.40 -18.83
N LYS A 213 -13.23 13.08 -18.01
CA LYS A 213 -13.59 13.86 -16.81
C LYS A 213 -12.49 13.80 -15.78
N LEU A 214 -11.89 12.64 -15.61
CA LEU A 214 -10.80 12.34 -14.71
C LEU A 214 -9.58 13.24 -14.97
N VAL A 215 -9.17 13.36 -16.24
CA VAL A 215 -8.03 14.20 -16.66
C VAL A 215 -8.36 15.69 -16.62
N LEU A 216 -9.62 16.09 -16.85
CA LEU A 216 -10.02 17.48 -16.93
C LEU A 216 -10.39 18.12 -15.59
N THR A 217 -10.36 17.38 -14.46
CA THR A 217 -10.69 17.93 -13.13
C THR A 217 -9.41 18.39 -12.41
N PRO A 218 -9.10 19.71 -12.38
CA PRO A 218 -7.83 20.21 -11.83
C PRO A 218 -7.66 19.89 -10.34
N ARG A 219 -8.75 19.74 -9.61
CA ARG A 219 -8.76 19.45 -8.18
C ARG A 219 -8.04 18.15 -7.85
N TYR A 220 -8.21 17.12 -8.65
CA TYR A 220 -7.57 15.82 -8.44
C TYR A 220 -6.04 15.89 -8.47
N TYR A 221 -5.48 16.77 -9.32
CA TYR A 221 -4.02 16.95 -9.42
C TYR A 221 -3.39 17.52 -8.15
N LEU A 222 -4.14 18.30 -7.37
CA LEU A 222 -3.68 18.75 -6.06
C LEU A 222 -3.46 17.54 -5.14
N THR A 223 -4.45 16.67 -5.02
CA THR A 223 -4.36 15.46 -4.17
C THR A 223 -3.28 14.52 -4.69
N VAL A 224 -3.16 14.35 -6.01
CA VAL A 224 -2.08 13.58 -6.65
C VAL A 224 -0.71 14.14 -6.30
N PHE A 225 -0.50 15.46 -6.43
CA PHE A 225 0.75 16.12 -6.05
C PHE A 225 1.07 15.94 -4.57
N LEU A 226 0.10 16.14 -3.71
CA LEU A 226 0.28 15.90 -2.27
C LEU A 226 0.73 14.46 -2.02
N ARG A 227 0.01 13.48 -2.59
CA ARG A 227 0.24 12.06 -2.35
C ARG A 227 1.55 11.54 -2.91
N LEU A 228 1.89 11.90 -4.16
CA LEU A 228 3.02 11.30 -4.87
C LEU A 228 4.32 12.13 -4.77
N ILE A 229 4.23 13.40 -4.37
CA ILE A 229 5.40 14.27 -4.30
C ILE A 229 5.58 14.87 -2.91
N LEU A 230 4.63 15.67 -2.42
CA LEU A 230 4.83 16.44 -1.18
C LEU A 230 5.01 15.50 0.03
N TYR A 231 4.11 14.57 0.25
CA TYR A 231 4.19 13.66 1.40
C TYR A 231 5.46 12.79 1.36
N PRO A 232 5.82 12.16 0.23
CA PRO A 232 7.09 11.47 0.09
C PRO A 232 8.31 12.33 0.39
N MET A 233 8.38 13.56 -0.17
CA MET A 233 9.53 14.43 0.02
C MET A 233 9.68 14.91 1.47
N VAL A 234 8.57 15.31 2.11
CA VAL A 234 8.58 15.72 3.52
C VAL A 234 8.96 14.54 4.41
N THR A 235 8.46 13.33 4.10
CA THR A 235 8.82 12.11 4.82
C THR A 235 10.31 11.79 4.68
N LEU A 236 10.84 11.85 3.47
CA LEU A 236 12.26 11.63 3.20
C LEU A 236 13.11 12.65 3.97
N GLY A 237 12.73 13.93 3.95
CA GLY A 237 13.41 14.98 4.70
C GLY A 237 13.41 14.75 6.21
N LEU A 238 12.28 14.30 6.78
CA LEU A 238 12.20 13.95 8.20
C LEU A 238 13.08 12.75 8.55
N LEU A 239 13.00 11.67 7.76
CA LEU A 239 13.79 10.45 8.00
C LEU A 239 15.29 10.72 7.85
N TRP A 240 15.69 11.57 6.91
CA TRP A 240 17.07 12.03 6.74
C TRP A 240 17.53 12.85 7.96
N LEU A 241 16.73 13.79 8.44
CA LEU A 241 17.03 14.61 9.60
C LEU A 241 17.22 13.75 10.87
N LEU A 242 16.38 12.71 11.02
CA LEU A 242 16.46 11.75 12.11
C LEU A 242 17.63 10.76 11.95
N LYS A 243 18.31 10.76 10.81
CA LYS A 243 19.33 9.75 10.44
C LYS A 243 18.81 8.32 10.61
N ALA A 244 17.55 8.09 10.24
CA ALA A 244 16.85 6.84 10.52
C ALA A 244 17.60 5.62 9.94
N GLN A 245 18.28 5.75 8.80
CA GLN A 245 19.07 4.69 8.18
C GLN A 245 20.23 4.17 9.04
N THR A 246 20.63 4.89 10.10
CA THR A 246 21.77 4.53 10.97
C THR A 246 21.34 3.93 12.31
N TRP A 247 20.04 3.79 12.58
CA TRP A 247 19.55 3.32 13.89
C TRP A 247 19.83 1.85 14.15
N ILE A 248 19.90 1.05 13.08
CA ILE A 248 20.17 -0.39 13.15
C ILE A 248 21.10 -0.80 12.01
N PRO A 249 21.84 -1.93 12.15
CA PRO A 249 22.50 -2.58 11.02
C PRO A 249 21.48 -2.87 9.93
N ASP A 250 21.88 -2.74 8.65
CA ASP A 250 21.00 -2.86 7.50
C ASP A 250 19.80 -1.88 7.47
N GLY A 251 19.85 -0.84 8.31
CA GLY A 251 18.77 0.13 8.47
C GLY A 251 18.38 0.84 7.18
N LYS A 252 19.31 1.06 6.23
CA LYS A 252 19.04 1.70 4.95
C LYS A 252 18.07 0.85 4.07
N ALA A 253 18.29 -0.45 3.96
CA ALA A 253 17.46 -1.33 3.14
C ALA A 253 16.07 -1.53 3.75
N ILE A 254 16.01 -1.73 5.08
CA ILE A 254 14.74 -1.83 5.81
C ILE A 254 13.98 -0.49 5.74
N LEU A 255 14.67 0.65 5.87
CA LEU A 255 14.07 1.98 5.73
C LEU A 255 13.49 2.18 4.33
N MET A 256 14.22 1.77 3.29
CA MET A 256 13.72 1.82 1.90
C MET A 256 12.45 1.00 1.73
N THR A 257 12.38 -0.20 2.34
CA THR A 257 11.19 -1.07 2.33
C THR A 257 9.96 -0.36 2.92
N VAL A 258 10.12 0.24 4.10
CA VAL A 258 9.04 0.96 4.78
C VAL A 258 8.67 2.24 4.02
N PHE A 259 9.66 2.97 3.53
CA PHE A 259 9.46 4.18 2.74
C PHE A 259 8.73 3.88 1.42
N LEU A 260 9.15 2.83 0.68
CA LEU A 260 8.45 2.36 -0.52
C LEU A 260 6.97 2.09 -0.23
N SER A 261 6.67 1.45 0.91
CA SER A 261 5.30 1.18 1.31
C SER A 261 4.47 2.47 1.46
N GLY A 262 5.10 3.53 1.97
CA GLY A 262 4.46 4.83 2.20
C GLY A 262 4.24 5.68 0.94
N ILE A 263 5.08 5.55 -0.09
CA ILE A 263 5.05 6.41 -1.28
C ILE A 263 4.20 5.86 -2.44
N THR A 264 3.60 4.66 -2.29
CA THR A 264 2.72 4.07 -3.30
C THR A 264 1.45 4.90 -3.53
N PRO A 265 0.74 4.70 -4.66
CA PRO A 265 -0.51 5.41 -4.95
C PRO A 265 -1.58 5.21 -3.87
N VAL A 266 -2.72 5.83 -4.05
CA VAL A 266 -3.87 5.71 -3.16
C VAL A 266 -4.28 4.26 -2.98
N CYS A 267 -4.64 3.88 -1.76
CA CYS A 267 -5.08 2.53 -1.41
C CYS A 267 -6.37 2.12 -2.14
N SER A 268 -6.37 0.96 -2.77
CA SER A 268 -7.58 0.39 -3.39
C SER A 268 -8.69 0.11 -2.36
N ALA A 269 -8.33 -0.21 -1.12
CA ALA A 269 -9.29 -0.41 -0.04
C ALA A 269 -10.09 0.87 0.30
N LEU A 270 -9.56 2.06 -0.02
CA LEU A 270 -10.30 3.32 0.16
C LEU A 270 -11.58 3.34 -0.67
N ASN A 271 -11.56 2.82 -1.91
CA ASN A 271 -12.75 2.74 -2.76
C ASN A 271 -13.85 1.90 -2.09
N SER A 272 -13.48 0.76 -1.51
CA SER A 272 -14.44 -0.09 -0.78
C SER A 272 -14.98 0.59 0.47
N MET A 273 -14.15 1.35 1.19
CA MET A 273 -14.59 2.13 2.35
C MET A 273 -15.52 3.28 1.95
N VAL A 274 -15.19 4.01 0.89
CA VAL A 274 -16.02 5.10 0.34
C VAL A 274 -17.40 4.57 -0.04
N GLN A 275 -17.47 3.40 -0.71
CA GLN A 275 -18.71 2.72 -1.05
C GLN A 275 -19.50 2.29 0.20
N LEU A 276 -18.84 1.74 1.20
CA LEU A 276 -19.47 1.28 2.45
C LEU A 276 -20.14 2.43 3.23
N TYR A 277 -19.62 3.65 3.10
CA TYR A 277 -20.12 4.84 3.80
C TYR A 277 -20.87 5.81 2.88
N ASP A 278 -21.35 5.36 1.71
CA ASP A 278 -22.15 6.12 0.74
C ASP A 278 -21.53 7.48 0.39
N ARG A 279 -20.20 7.49 0.18
CA ARG A 279 -19.46 8.66 -0.28
C ARG A 279 -19.23 8.62 -1.79
N ASP A 280 -18.63 9.67 -2.36
CA ASP A 280 -18.41 9.81 -3.79
C ASP A 280 -17.41 8.77 -4.34
N MET A 281 -17.95 7.70 -4.92
CA MET A 281 -17.17 6.63 -5.57
C MET A 281 -16.43 7.11 -6.80
N GLU A 282 -16.96 8.11 -7.51
CA GLU A 282 -16.32 8.64 -8.71
C GLU A 282 -15.02 9.37 -8.36
N GLU A 283 -15.06 10.20 -7.32
CA GLU A 283 -13.88 10.90 -6.82
C GLU A 283 -12.81 9.93 -6.32
N SER A 284 -13.19 8.97 -5.46
CA SER A 284 -12.27 7.98 -4.93
C SER A 284 -11.61 7.14 -6.04
N GLY A 285 -12.41 6.67 -7.00
CA GLY A 285 -11.94 5.94 -8.17
C GLY A 285 -11.00 6.78 -9.05
N ALA A 286 -11.32 8.07 -9.24
CA ALA A 286 -10.49 9.00 -9.98
C ALA A 286 -9.12 9.19 -9.34
N LEU A 287 -9.07 9.44 -8.03
CA LEU A 287 -7.81 9.60 -7.28
C LEU A 287 -6.98 8.32 -7.31
N TYR A 288 -7.61 7.15 -7.12
CA TYR A 288 -6.93 5.86 -7.23
C TYR A 288 -6.28 5.67 -8.62
N VAL A 289 -7.05 5.90 -9.69
CA VAL A 289 -6.59 5.74 -11.08
C VAL A 289 -5.46 6.73 -11.41
N LEU A 290 -5.64 8.02 -11.13
CA LEU A 290 -4.64 9.05 -11.44
C LEU A 290 -3.34 8.82 -10.67
N THR A 291 -3.44 8.51 -9.36
CA THR A 291 -2.23 8.25 -8.57
C THR A 291 -1.53 6.98 -9.04
N THR A 292 -2.26 5.93 -9.43
CA THR A 292 -1.68 4.69 -9.96
C THR A 292 -0.94 4.95 -11.27
N LEU A 293 -1.55 5.69 -12.20
CA LEU A 293 -0.93 6.02 -13.49
C LEU A 293 0.33 6.88 -13.30
N LEU A 294 0.25 7.93 -12.48
CA LEU A 294 1.36 8.86 -12.29
C LEU A 294 2.47 8.30 -11.40
N SER A 295 2.18 7.28 -10.58
CA SER A 295 3.20 6.60 -9.77
C SER A 295 4.26 5.89 -10.60
N ILE A 296 3.96 5.54 -11.85
CA ILE A 296 4.92 4.93 -12.79
C ILE A 296 6.17 5.79 -12.93
N VAL A 297 5.98 7.11 -12.97
CA VAL A 297 7.07 8.08 -13.13
C VAL A 297 7.55 8.59 -11.78
N THR A 298 6.62 8.89 -10.86
CA THR A 298 6.97 9.55 -9.61
C THR A 298 7.69 8.63 -8.62
N MET A 299 7.31 7.34 -8.52
CA MET A 299 7.98 6.42 -7.59
C MET A 299 9.47 6.23 -7.92
N PRO A 300 9.89 5.91 -9.15
CA PRO A 300 11.31 5.81 -9.49
C PRO A 300 12.09 7.10 -9.21
N LEU A 301 11.49 8.27 -9.48
CA LEU A 301 12.12 9.57 -9.20
C LEU A 301 12.32 9.79 -7.71
N VAL A 302 11.29 9.51 -6.90
CA VAL A 302 11.37 9.64 -5.43
C VAL A 302 12.41 8.68 -4.84
N ILE A 303 12.48 7.44 -5.36
CA ILE A 303 13.50 6.48 -4.92
C ILE A 303 14.91 6.89 -5.35
N ALA A 304 15.07 7.46 -6.56
CA ALA A 304 16.36 8.01 -6.97
C ALA A 304 16.84 9.14 -6.05
N VAL A 305 15.93 9.96 -5.53
CA VAL A 305 16.26 10.96 -4.50
C VAL A 305 16.62 10.29 -3.18
N PHE A 306 15.86 9.26 -2.74
CA PHE A 306 16.17 8.50 -1.54
C PHE A 306 17.59 7.90 -1.60
N GLU A 307 17.96 7.24 -2.71
CA GLU A 307 19.29 6.63 -2.89
C GLU A 307 20.43 7.64 -2.79
N ARG A 308 20.20 8.89 -3.20
CA ARG A 308 21.20 9.96 -3.15
C ARG A 308 21.34 10.62 -1.79
N VAL A 309 20.26 10.66 -1.03
CA VAL A 309 20.16 11.41 0.24
C VAL A 309 20.49 10.52 1.42
N MET A 310 20.12 9.23 1.37
CA MET A 310 20.34 8.20 2.41
C MET A 310 21.57 7.33 2.09
#